data_8ab607611bb4416ea253fce72d743bd4
#
_entry.id   8ab607611bb4416ea253fce72d743bd4
#
_cell.length_a   1.000
_cell.length_b   1.000
_cell.length_c   1.000
_cell.angle_alpha   90.00
_cell.angle_beta   90.00
_cell.angle_gamma   90.00
#
_symmetry.space_group_name_H-M   'P 1'
#
loop_
_entity.id
_entity.type
_entity.pdbx_description
1 polymer ?
#
loop_
_entity_poly.entity_id
_entity_poly.type
_entity_poly.pdbx_seq_one_letter_code
_entity_poly.pdbx_strand_id
1 'polypeptide(L)'
;MYRFSFQRPLLALSLGLVSHGVSAALQPMAEAPLASDTELHCHFNRDASTDCTTTQHYTILKPNGREMLSRIDFDYSEGDTFEVISAQSTQPGAKPVALDAAQIDTRTAPNPDQGFSRYKQTSLAFPNLRVGTQIRYTVRERRAAKPLVTQFHYAIMFGPSAFRRDHVKARFTAERPIQWRSELFDGFKVTASANGKTLDVVQKKPTYLNYINESSSAALQRIPRLEVGSALERQAYFGDFAQRYNQILGANLPAQAAAAVAAARNLAPAQQVEALMQHINDHYRYLGDWRATERGYVPFNLAEIEQHGYGDCKDLAILLTAMLKASGIKAETAWVSRGDVAFSLLIPGTNAANHAIVRAEVDGQVWWLDPTNPVFAPGQTMPDIQDRWVLVNDAQGQVREEQTPLERPETTLRLDKKVHFDKQGNGATQATITFSRLPLMQMSVADRQQGTTATDQNICGNFGNEISDCKITRQPTAFVVHDGYTVNASMNDQRALEKLANDYVYTDESLKGRWDGFINYRRHDQQADLYLGNPETYDYRFTLTGGQMEKAIPGCQVRSPWYDLDLDGKRTDNGLQYHYRLSQKIRWLPHAEVASEAFGKMIDEARACAEQVHQVVKL
;
A
#
# COMPACT_ATOMS: atom_id res chain seq x y z
N MET A 1 -3.56 15.91 -6.92
CA MET A 1 -4.00 14.64 -6.32
C MET A 1 -3.31 13.51 -7.06
N TYR A 2 -2.31 12.88 -6.47
CA TYR A 2 -1.74 11.67 -7.06
C TYR A 2 -2.68 10.53 -6.71
N ARG A 3 -3.36 9.98 -7.71
CA ARG A 3 -4.14 8.75 -7.57
C ARG A 3 -3.17 7.59 -7.51
N PHE A 4 -3.13 6.91 -6.36
CA PHE A 4 -2.59 5.57 -6.28
C PHE A 4 -3.65 4.61 -6.81
N SER A 5 -3.42 4.07 -7.98
CA SER A 5 -4.18 2.93 -8.48
C SER A 5 -3.80 1.71 -7.64
N PHE A 6 -4.73 1.16 -6.91
CA PHE A 6 -4.60 -0.15 -6.28
C PHE A 6 -4.49 -1.22 -7.38
N GLN A 7 -3.28 -1.52 -7.81
CA GLN A 7 -3.04 -2.81 -8.43
C GLN A 7 -3.13 -3.86 -7.32
N ARG A 8 -4.08 -4.77 -7.47
CA ARG A 8 -4.36 -5.89 -6.58
C ARG A 8 -3.07 -6.67 -6.31
N PRO A 9 -2.67 -6.92 -5.06
CA PRO A 9 -1.72 -7.97 -4.81
C PRO A 9 -2.47 -9.30 -5.00
N LEU A 10 -2.28 -9.92 -6.14
CA LEU A 10 -2.45 -11.36 -6.27
C LEU A 10 -1.50 -12.01 -5.27
N LEU A 11 -1.98 -13.03 -4.58
CA LEU A 11 -1.18 -13.98 -3.81
C LEU A 11 -0.01 -14.45 -4.68
N ALA A 12 1.08 -13.72 -4.63
CA ALA A 12 2.36 -14.19 -5.10
C ALA A 12 3.08 -14.78 -3.88
N LEU A 13 2.77 -16.03 -3.55
CA LEU A 13 3.84 -16.91 -3.11
C LEU A 13 4.84 -16.88 -4.27
N SER A 14 5.88 -16.07 -4.13
CA SER A 14 6.88 -15.84 -5.18
C SER A 14 7.65 -17.11 -5.43
N LEU A 15 7.14 -17.94 -6.31
CA LEU A 15 7.96 -18.85 -7.10
C LEU A 15 8.76 -17.98 -8.06
N GLY A 16 10.09 -18.13 -8.01
CA GLY A 16 11.02 -17.32 -8.73
C GLY A 16 10.74 -17.25 -10.23
N LEU A 17 10.26 -16.10 -10.66
CA LEU A 17 10.41 -15.68 -12.04
C LEU A 17 11.84 -15.19 -12.19
N VAL A 18 12.65 -15.93 -12.93
CA VAL A 18 13.95 -15.51 -13.44
C VAL A 18 13.69 -14.34 -14.39
N SER A 19 13.64 -13.12 -13.86
CA SER A 19 13.67 -11.92 -14.67
C SER A 19 15.11 -11.66 -15.07
N HIS A 20 15.36 -11.65 -16.35
CA HIS A 20 16.64 -11.20 -16.92
C HIS A 20 16.90 -9.77 -16.44
N GLY A 21 18.04 -9.60 -15.77
CA GLY A 21 18.38 -8.38 -15.05
C GLY A 21 18.47 -7.16 -15.97
N VAL A 22 17.70 -6.15 -15.62
CA VAL A 22 17.92 -4.77 -16.06
C VAL A 22 18.29 -3.97 -14.80
N SER A 23 19.49 -3.38 -14.86
CA SER A 23 20.09 -2.56 -13.80
C SER A 23 19.17 -1.43 -13.32
N ALA A 24 18.94 -1.34 -12.02
CA ALA A 24 18.11 -0.29 -11.39
C ALA A 24 18.99 0.80 -10.77
N ALA A 25 19.73 1.52 -11.59
CA ALA A 25 20.40 2.76 -11.19
C ALA A 25 19.49 3.96 -11.45
N LEU A 26 19.71 5.08 -10.70
CA LEU A 26 19.22 6.40 -11.13
C LEU A 26 19.61 6.60 -12.59
N GLN A 27 18.62 6.77 -13.47
CA GLN A 27 18.93 7.02 -14.87
C GLN A 27 19.73 8.32 -15.02
N PRO A 28 20.78 8.33 -15.86
CA PRO A 28 21.47 9.57 -16.19
C PRO A 28 20.48 10.60 -16.77
N MET A 29 20.70 11.89 -16.50
CA MET A 29 19.84 12.96 -17.04
C MET A 29 19.70 12.91 -18.56
N ALA A 30 20.71 12.40 -19.28
CA ALA A 30 20.67 12.20 -20.73
C ALA A 30 19.65 11.15 -21.17
N GLU A 31 19.22 10.28 -20.27
CA GLU A 31 18.22 9.25 -20.55
C GLU A 31 16.78 9.72 -20.39
N ALA A 32 16.55 10.93 -19.87
CA ALA A 32 15.22 11.49 -19.73
C ALA A 32 14.49 11.59 -21.09
N PRO A 33 13.29 11.01 -21.22
CA PRO A 33 12.50 11.15 -22.46
C PRO A 33 11.92 12.54 -22.65
N LEU A 34 11.78 13.31 -21.57
CA LEU A 34 11.20 14.64 -21.53
C LEU A 34 12.05 15.59 -20.69
N ALA A 35 12.12 16.86 -21.08
CA ALA A 35 12.55 17.96 -20.22
C ALA A 35 11.33 18.82 -19.84
N SER A 36 11.37 19.44 -18.65
CA SER A 36 10.26 20.27 -18.17
C SER A 36 10.74 21.53 -17.46
N ASP A 37 10.00 22.63 -17.68
CA ASP A 37 10.06 23.85 -16.89
C ASP A 37 8.67 24.09 -16.27
N THR A 38 8.63 24.42 -14.98
CA THR A 38 7.39 24.64 -14.24
C THR A 38 7.41 26.00 -13.56
N GLU A 39 6.36 26.79 -13.75
CA GLU A 39 6.13 28.01 -13.00
C GLU A 39 4.76 27.93 -12.33
N LEU A 40 4.72 28.03 -10.99
CA LEU A 40 3.52 27.93 -10.17
C LEU A 40 3.31 29.22 -9.38
N HIS A 41 2.14 29.78 -9.46
CA HIS A 41 1.69 30.90 -8.62
C HIS A 41 0.42 30.48 -7.89
N CYS A 42 0.44 30.40 -6.55
CA CYS A 42 -0.72 30.10 -5.73
C CYS A 42 -1.02 31.23 -4.76
N HIS A 43 -2.29 31.60 -4.65
CA HIS A 43 -2.81 32.49 -3.63
C HIS A 43 -3.76 31.74 -2.70
N PHE A 44 -3.59 31.93 -1.39
CA PHE A 44 -4.42 31.31 -0.35
C PHE A 44 -5.25 32.42 0.34
N ASN A 45 -6.56 32.31 0.21
CA ASN A 45 -7.48 33.23 0.85
C ASN A 45 -7.66 32.90 2.34
N ARG A 46 -8.31 33.82 3.06
CA ARG A 46 -8.54 33.68 4.51
C ARG A 46 -9.46 32.50 4.85
N ASP A 47 -10.37 32.15 3.97
CA ASP A 47 -11.31 31.03 4.07
C ASP A 47 -10.72 29.68 3.60
N ALA A 48 -9.41 29.63 3.40
CA ALA A 48 -8.67 28.48 2.89
C ALA A 48 -9.00 28.08 1.42
N SER A 49 -9.79 28.87 0.70
CA SER A 49 -9.89 28.71 -0.75
C SER A 49 -8.56 29.07 -1.43
N THR A 50 -8.32 28.50 -2.63
CA THR A 50 -7.05 28.68 -3.32
C THR A 50 -7.26 29.09 -4.77
N ASP A 51 -6.33 29.90 -5.29
CA ASP A 51 -6.25 30.29 -6.69
C ASP A 51 -4.83 30.04 -7.19
N CYS A 52 -4.64 28.99 -7.98
CA CYS A 52 -3.33 28.56 -8.48
C CYS A 52 -3.26 28.63 -9.99
N THR A 53 -2.25 29.30 -10.51
CA THR A 53 -1.91 29.31 -11.94
C THR A 53 -0.62 28.54 -12.16
N THR A 54 -0.65 27.55 -13.04
CA THR A 54 0.51 26.74 -13.41
C THR A 54 0.83 26.94 -14.90
N THR A 55 2.04 27.35 -15.20
CA THR A 55 2.59 27.32 -16.54
C THR A 55 3.59 26.17 -16.63
N GLN A 56 3.35 25.28 -17.57
CA GLN A 56 4.18 24.10 -17.80
C GLN A 56 4.73 24.15 -19.23
N HIS A 57 6.02 23.87 -19.37
CA HIS A 57 6.69 23.71 -20.64
C HIS A 57 7.38 22.34 -20.66
N TYR A 58 7.14 21.57 -21.73
CA TYR A 58 7.80 20.29 -21.99
C TYR A 58 8.54 20.31 -23.30
N THR A 59 9.69 19.61 -23.35
CA THR A 59 10.41 19.31 -24.61
C THR A 59 10.55 17.79 -24.72
N ILE A 60 10.14 17.21 -25.83
CA ILE A 60 10.28 15.79 -26.14
C ILE A 60 11.71 15.51 -26.55
N LEU A 61 12.44 14.76 -25.75
CA LEU A 61 13.86 14.43 -25.96
C LEU A 61 14.05 13.08 -26.67
N LYS A 62 13.13 12.12 -26.43
CA LYS A 62 13.21 10.75 -26.96
C LYS A 62 11.83 10.28 -27.48
N PRO A 63 11.80 9.26 -28.37
CA PRO A 63 10.54 8.80 -28.98
C PRO A 63 9.46 8.38 -27.98
N ASN A 64 9.82 7.73 -26.88
CA ASN A 64 8.88 7.31 -25.82
C ASN A 64 8.24 8.48 -25.05
N GLY A 65 8.82 9.68 -25.09
CA GLY A 65 8.21 10.88 -24.50
C GLY A 65 6.95 11.36 -25.24
N ARG A 66 6.72 10.96 -26.50
CA ARG A 66 5.55 11.35 -27.28
C ARG A 66 4.24 10.84 -26.68
N GLU A 67 4.21 9.56 -26.31
CA GLU A 67 3.00 8.91 -25.76
C GLU A 67 2.58 9.55 -24.44
N MET A 68 3.54 9.98 -23.66
CA MET A 68 3.31 10.58 -22.33
C MET A 68 2.67 11.97 -22.41
N LEU A 69 2.83 12.67 -23.54
CA LEU A 69 2.32 14.03 -23.73
C LEU A 69 1.19 14.12 -24.77
N SER A 70 0.80 13.01 -25.40
CA SER A 70 -0.29 12.98 -26.39
C SER A 70 -1.61 13.47 -25.80
N ARG A 71 -1.80 13.21 -24.48
CA ARG A 71 -2.94 13.68 -23.71
C ARG A 71 -2.51 13.99 -22.28
N ILE A 72 -2.96 15.13 -21.76
CA ILE A 72 -2.74 15.57 -20.38
C ILE A 72 -4.10 15.80 -19.75
N ASP A 73 -4.36 15.09 -18.64
CA ASP A 73 -5.63 15.12 -17.94
C ASP A 73 -5.51 15.88 -16.61
N PHE A 74 -6.54 16.66 -16.29
CA PHE A 74 -6.68 17.41 -15.04
C PHE A 74 -8.01 17.05 -14.39
N ASP A 75 -7.93 16.45 -13.21
CA ASP A 75 -9.11 16.09 -12.42
C ASP A 75 -9.37 17.14 -11.33
N TYR A 76 -10.61 17.58 -11.18
CA TYR A 76 -11.01 18.56 -10.17
C TYR A 76 -12.46 18.30 -9.70
N SER A 77 -12.81 18.79 -8.50
CA SER A 77 -14.17 18.64 -7.95
C SER A 77 -15.15 19.54 -8.69
N GLU A 78 -16.43 19.18 -8.76
CA GLU A 78 -17.46 19.99 -9.44
C GLU A 78 -17.60 21.40 -8.86
N GLY A 79 -17.34 21.57 -7.56
CA GLY A 79 -17.38 22.89 -6.90
C GLY A 79 -16.16 23.78 -7.15
N ASP A 80 -15.10 23.21 -7.76
CA ASP A 80 -13.88 23.92 -8.14
C ASP A 80 -13.98 24.42 -9.58
N THR A 81 -13.17 25.40 -9.97
CA THR A 81 -13.08 25.85 -11.35
C THR A 81 -11.71 25.54 -11.93
N PHE A 82 -11.69 25.06 -13.16
CA PHE A 82 -10.49 24.80 -13.93
C PHE A 82 -10.56 25.49 -15.29
N GLU A 83 -9.56 26.30 -15.60
CA GLU A 83 -9.51 27.10 -16.81
C GLU A 83 -8.19 26.81 -17.56
N VAL A 84 -8.29 26.54 -18.86
CA VAL A 84 -7.15 26.49 -19.77
C VAL A 84 -6.94 27.88 -20.34
N ILE A 85 -5.97 28.63 -19.80
CA ILE A 85 -5.68 30.01 -20.24
C ILE A 85 -5.02 29.98 -21.64
N SER A 86 -4.10 29.02 -21.82
CA SER A 86 -3.46 28.80 -23.12
C SER A 86 -2.88 27.39 -23.21
N ALA A 87 -2.90 26.81 -24.40
CA ALA A 87 -2.22 25.55 -24.68
C ALA A 87 -1.74 25.56 -26.12
N GLN A 88 -0.47 25.20 -26.36
CA GLN A 88 0.13 25.22 -27.70
C GLN A 88 1.22 24.16 -27.84
N SER A 89 1.48 23.76 -29.07
CA SER A 89 2.65 22.95 -29.45
C SER A 89 3.50 23.68 -30.50
N THR A 90 4.81 23.43 -30.43
CA THR A 90 5.79 23.98 -31.36
C THR A 90 6.62 22.86 -31.94
N GLN A 91 6.51 22.61 -33.23
CA GLN A 91 7.32 21.61 -33.91
C GLN A 91 8.74 22.16 -34.16
N PRO A 92 9.78 21.32 -34.25
CA PRO A 92 11.12 21.77 -34.58
C PRO A 92 11.15 22.62 -35.88
N GLY A 93 11.65 23.86 -35.75
CA GLY A 93 11.75 24.81 -36.87
C GLY A 93 10.43 25.48 -37.28
N ALA A 94 9.31 25.23 -36.56
CA ALA A 94 8.02 25.83 -36.85
C ALA A 94 7.62 26.91 -35.84
N LYS A 95 6.56 27.66 -36.15
CA LYS A 95 5.94 28.59 -35.19
C LYS A 95 5.03 27.83 -34.22
N PRO A 96 4.79 28.37 -33.01
CA PRO A 96 3.81 27.84 -32.10
C PRO A 96 2.41 27.75 -32.73
N VAL A 97 1.72 26.64 -32.49
CA VAL A 97 0.33 26.40 -32.90
C VAL A 97 -0.50 26.16 -31.63
N ALA A 98 -1.51 27.00 -31.42
CA ALA A 98 -2.46 26.84 -30.32
C ALA A 98 -3.29 25.57 -30.53
N LEU A 99 -3.74 24.95 -29.44
CA LEU A 99 -4.73 23.88 -29.50
C LEU A 99 -6.09 24.42 -29.91
N ASP A 100 -6.74 23.71 -30.80
CA ASP A 100 -8.13 23.97 -31.17
C ASP A 100 -9.09 23.59 -30.05
N ALA A 101 -10.28 24.20 -30.02
CA ALA A 101 -11.30 23.90 -29.01
C ALA A 101 -11.68 22.40 -28.98
N ALA A 102 -11.65 21.72 -30.13
CA ALA A 102 -11.92 20.28 -30.21
C ALA A 102 -10.84 19.38 -29.54
N GLN A 103 -9.67 19.95 -29.23
CA GLN A 103 -8.57 19.27 -28.56
C GLN A 103 -8.57 19.48 -27.05
N ILE A 104 -9.52 20.28 -26.56
CA ILE A 104 -9.75 20.56 -25.13
C ILE A 104 -11.12 20.01 -24.78
N ASP A 105 -11.15 18.89 -24.07
CA ASP A 105 -12.38 18.21 -23.68
C ASP A 105 -12.59 18.26 -22.16
N THR A 106 -13.81 18.62 -21.75
CA THR A 106 -14.20 18.59 -20.33
C THR A 106 -15.41 17.67 -20.15
N ARG A 107 -15.28 16.68 -19.32
CA ARG A 107 -16.31 15.68 -19.05
C ARG A 107 -16.38 15.32 -17.58
N THR A 108 -17.42 14.59 -17.17
CA THR A 108 -17.44 13.91 -15.87
C THR A 108 -16.32 12.88 -15.84
N ALA A 109 -15.46 12.98 -14.85
CA ALA A 109 -14.37 12.02 -14.68
C ALA A 109 -14.94 10.64 -14.34
N PRO A 110 -14.40 9.56 -14.92
CA PRO A 110 -14.74 8.22 -14.48
C PRO A 110 -14.34 8.08 -13.00
N ASN A 111 -15.26 7.53 -12.19
CA ASN A 111 -14.95 7.20 -10.81
C ASN A 111 -14.28 5.82 -10.76
N PRO A 112 -12.97 5.71 -10.50
CA PRO A 112 -12.29 4.43 -10.40
C PRO A 112 -12.60 3.72 -9.08
N ASP A 113 -13.08 4.46 -8.07
CA ASP A 113 -13.46 3.92 -6.78
C ASP A 113 -14.95 3.57 -6.79
N GLN A 114 -15.36 2.54 -6.05
CA GLN A 114 -16.76 2.23 -5.86
C GLN A 114 -17.42 3.37 -5.07
N GLY A 115 -18.31 4.12 -5.72
CA GLY A 115 -18.98 5.23 -5.08
C GLY A 115 -19.55 6.28 -6.03
N PHE A 116 -20.16 7.30 -5.44
CA PHE A 116 -20.74 8.44 -6.14
C PHE A 116 -19.84 9.67 -5.99
N SER A 117 -19.40 10.24 -7.10
CA SER A 117 -18.63 11.48 -7.10
C SER A 117 -19.08 12.41 -8.22
N ARG A 118 -18.72 13.69 -8.08
CA ARG A 118 -18.96 14.73 -9.09
C ARG A 118 -17.62 15.37 -9.51
N TYR A 119 -16.64 14.50 -9.82
CA TYR A 119 -15.39 14.98 -10.39
C TYR A 119 -15.54 15.27 -11.87
N LYS A 120 -14.86 16.31 -12.31
CA LYS A 120 -14.69 16.67 -13.71
C LYS A 120 -13.25 16.38 -14.12
N GLN A 121 -13.07 16.11 -15.40
CA GLN A 121 -11.77 15.95 -16.01
C GLN A 121 -11.69 16.84 -17.26
N THR A 122 -10.68 17.71 -17.30
CA THR A 122 -10.34 18.45 -18.51
C THR A 122 -9.08 17.84 -19.12
N SER A 123 -9.14 17.50 -20.40
CA SER A 123 -8.08 16.87 -21.18
C SER A 123 -7.54 17.82 -22.23
N LEU A 124 -6.22 17.90 -22.38
CA LEU A 124 -5.52 18.56 -23.48
C LEU A 124 -4.94 17.49 -24.40
N ALA A 125 -5.37 17.42 -25.64
CA ALA A 125 -4.86 16.48 -26.64
C ALA A 125 -3.88 17.19 -27.59
N PHE A 126 -2.63 16.73 -27.63
CA PHE A 126 -1.58 17.30 -28.47
C PHE A 126 -1.29 16.37 -29.66
N PRO A 127 -1.68 16.73 -30.89
CA PRO A 127 -1.46 15.90 -32.07
C PRO A 127 -0.03 16.02 -32.64
N ASN A 128 0.35 15.03 -33.45
CA ASN A 128 1.55 15.05 -34.30
C ASN A 128 2.87 15.26 -33.54
N LEU A 129 2.99 14.75 -32.33
CA LEU A 129 4.18 14.87 -31.50
C LEU A 129 5.37 14.09 -32.08
N ARG A 130 6.56 14.70 -32.07
CA ARG A 130 7.84 14.09 -32.46
C ARG A 130 8.96 14.57 -31.54
N VAL A 131 10.10 13.93 -31.60
CA VAL A 131 11.30 14.38 -30.87
C VAL A 131 11.62 15.84 -31.29
N GLY A 132 11.90 16.66 -30.28
CA GLY A 132 12.13 18.11 -30.43
C GLY A 132 10.84 18.96 -30.39
N THR A 133 9.63 18.34 -30.36
CA THR A 133 8.39 19.12 -30.16
C THR A 133 8.39 19.70 -28.74
N GLN A 134 8.00 20.97 -28.64
CA GLN A 134 7.77 21.68 -27.41
C GLN A 134 6.25 21.83 -27.17
N ILE A 135 5.81 21.60 -25.95
CA ILE A 135 4.44 21.83 -25.49
C ILE A 135 4.49 22.88 -24.39
N ARG A 136 3.62 23.86 -24.47
CA ARG A 136 3.44 24.85 -23.43
C ARG A 136 1.96 25.05 -23.15
N TYR A 137 1.58 24.99 -21.88
CA TYR A 137 0.24 25.36 -21.45
C TYR A 137 0.27 26.17 -20.15
N THR A 138 -0.76 26.98 -19.97
CA THR A 138 -1.05 27.70 -18.73
C THR A 138 -2.46 27.36 -18.32
N VAL A 139 -2.61 26.87 -17.09
CA VAL A 139 -3.91 26.51 -16.49
C VAL A 139 -4.10 27.23 -15.17
N ARG A 140 -5.34 27.50 -14.84
CA ARG A 140 -5.73 28.10 -13.55
C ARG A 140 -6.74 27.21 -12.86
N GLU A 141 -6.43 26.81 -11.64
CA GLU A 141 -7.31 26.06 -10.76
C GLU A 141 -7.70 26.92 -9.56
N ARG A 142 -8.99 27.09 -9.36
CA ARG A 142 -9.53 27.71 -8.16
C ARG A 142 -10.29 26.68 -7.37
N ARG A 143 -9.84 26.43 -6.16
CA ARG A 143 -10.51 25.53 -5.21
C ARG A 143 -11.35 26.35 -4.28
N ALA A 144 -12.64 26.06 -4.20
CA ALA A 144 -13.58 26.71 -3.31
C ALA A 144 -13.23 26.41 -1.83
N ALA A 145 -13.64 27.32 -0.95
CA ALA A 145 -13.62 27.05 0.49
C ALA A 145 -14.48 25.82 0.81
N LYS A 146 -13.99 25.00 1.72
CA LYS A 146 -14.67 23.76 2.14
C LYS A 146 -15.18 23.91 3.57
N PRO A 147 -16.39 23.43 3.87
CA PRO A 147 -16.89 23.43 5.25
C PRO A 147 -15.89 22.82 6.21
N LEU A 148 -15.70 23.39 7.39
CA LEU A 148 -14.76 22.98 8.44
C LEU A 148 -13.26 23.05 8.07
N VAL A 149 -12.88 23.33 6.84
CA VAL A 149 -11.47 23.56 6.45
C VAL A 149 -11.17 25.06 6.61
N THR A 150 -10.72 25.45 7.79
CA THR A 150 -10.37 26.84 8.12
C THR A 150 -8.90 27.18 7.92
N GLN A 151 -8.07 26.15 7.67
CA GLN A 151 -6.65 26.27 7.45
C GLN A 151 -6.28 25.76 6.06
N PHE A 152 -5.44 26.51 5.33
CA PHE A 152 -4.94 26.03 4.05
C PHE A 152 -3.73 25.11 4.24
N HIS A 153 -3.59 24.18 3.31
CA HIS A 153 -2.42 23.32 3.15
C HIS A 153 -2.17 23.05 1.68
N TYR A 154 -0.91 23.10 1.26
CA TYR A 154 -0.48 22.75 -0.09
C TYR A 154 0.89 22.06 -0.03
N ALA A 155 1.06 20.98 -0.80
CA ALA A 155 2.32 20.23 -0.87
C ALA A 155 2.87 20.24 -2.30
N ILE A 156 4.17 20.52 -2.44
CA ILE A 156 4.94 20.25 -3.64
C ILE A 156 5.82 19.04 -3.37
N MET A 157 5.70 18.04 -4.22
CA MET A 157 6.48 16.80 -4.15
C MET A 157 7.13 16.53 -5.50
N PHE A 158 8.43 16.29 -5.48
CA PHE A 158 9.21 15.98 -6.68
C PHE A 158 9.53 14.49 -6.74
N GLY A 159 8.49 13.67 -6.90
CA GLY A 159 8.62 12.23 -7.03
C GLY A 159 9.31 11.78 -8.32
N PRO A 160 9.59 10.47 -8.42
CA PRO A 160 10.07 9.84 -9.64
C PRO A 160 9.17 10.17 -10.82
N SER A 161 9.76 10.52 -11.94
CA SER A 161 9.02 10.91 -13.14
C SER A 161 9.84 10.64 -14.39
N ALA A 162 9.14 10.52 -15.52
CA ALA A 162 9.77 10.37 -16.83
C ALA A 162 10.34 11.68 -17.37
N PHE A 163 10.19 12.79 -16.67
CA PHE A 163 10.72 14.08 -17.13
C PHE A 163 11.82 14.60 -16.22
N ARG A 164 12.86 15.11 -16.86
CA ARG A 164 13.90 15.92 -16.23
C ARG A 164 13.31 17.29 -15.93
N ARG A 165 13.50 17.78 -14.72
CA ARG A 165 13.10 19.13 -14.32
C ARG A 165 14.28 20.05 -14.49
N ASP A 166 14.21 20.92 -15.51
CA ASP A 166 15.28 21.87 -15.81
C ASP A 166 15.14 23.13 -14.97
N HIS A 167 13.91 23.65 -14.84
CA HIS A 167 13.61 24.81 -14.02
C HIS A 167 12.28 24.62 -13.28
N VAL A 168 12.27 24.91 -11.99
CA VAL A 168 11.06 25.02 -11.19
C VAL A 168 11.09 26.34 -10.42
N LYS A 169 10.02 27.13 -10.60
CA LYS A 169 9.74 28.33 -9.81
C LYS A 169 8.35 28.20 -9.22
N ALA A 170 8.22 28.45 -7.92
CA ALA A 170 6.91 28.55 -7.30
C ALA A 170 6.85 29.79 -6.42
N ARG A 171 5.72 30.50 -6.49
CA ARG A 171 5.41 31.63 -5.61
C ARG A 171 4.08 31.35 -4.92
N PHE A 172 4.12 31.38 -3.61
CA PHE A 172 2.97 31.30 -2.75
C PHE A 172 2.71 32.65 -2.11
N THR A 173 1.48 33.11 -2.14
CA THR A 173 1.00 34.30 -1.44
C THR A 173 -0.21 33.95 -0.59
N ALA A 174 -0.41 34.60 0.55
CA ALA A 174 -1.54 34.33 1.42
C ALA A 174 -2.01 35.57 2.15
N GLU A 175 -3.29 35.59 2.53
CA GLU A 175 -3.86 36.63 3.40
C GLU A 175 -3.41 36.49 4.86
N ARG A 176 -2.98 35.28 5.28
CA ARG A 176 -2.40 34.96 6.59
C ARG A 176 -0.92 34.59 6.44
N PRO A 177 -0.10 34.67 7.52
CA PRO A 177 1.29 34.19 7.44
C PRO A 177 1.37 32.72 7.00
N ILE A 178 2.29 32.44 6.09
CA ILE A 178 2.59 31.10 5.57
C ILE A 178 3.54 30.42 6.54
N GLN A 179 3.16 29.26 7.04
CA GLN A 179 4.02 28.31 7.71
C GLN A 179 4.50 27.28 6.67
N TRP A 180 5.75 26.81 6.79
CA TRP A 180 6.26 25.82 5.85
C TRP A 180 7.26 24.88 6.49
N ARG A 181 7.38 23.68 5.91
CA ARG A 181 8.38 22.66 6.23
C ARG A 181 8.87 22.01 4.93
N SER A 182 10.09 21.51 4.94
CA SER A 182 10.65 20.80 3.78
C SER A 182 11.54 19.64 4.21
N GLU A 183 11.62 18.62 3.37
CA GLU A 183 12.54 17.49 3.48
C GLU A 183 13.25 17.25 2.15
N LEU A 184 14.53 16.85 2.21
CA LEU A 184 15.38 16.55 1.05
C LEU A 184 15.39 17.69 0.00
N PHE A 185 15.25 18.94 0.46
CA PHE A 185 14.93 20.10 -0.38
C PHE A 185 16.15 20.99 -0.69
N ASP A 186 17.37 20.53 -0.43
CA ASP A 186 18.63 21.27 -0.64
C ASP A 186 18.84 21.71 -2.11
N GLY A 187 18.20 21.03 -3.05
CA GLY A 187 18.19 21.40 -4.48
C GLY A 187 17.44 22.69 -4.80
N PHE A 188 16.76 23.30 -3.80
CA PHE A 188 15.93 24.49 -3.97
C PHE A 188 16.38 25.63 -3.03
N LYS A 189 16.14 26.86 -3.46
CA LYS A 189 16.23 28.05 -2.63
C LYS A 189 14.81 28.46 -2.23
N VAL A 190 14.55 28.55 -0.93
CA VAL A 190 13.28 29.02 -0.37
C VAL A 190 13.53 30.40 0.25
N THR A 191 12.69 31.39 -0.06
CA THR A 191 12.80 32.74 0.43
C THR A 191 11.44 33.25 0.90
N ALA A 192 11.32 33.56 2.18
CA ALA A 192 10.11 34.14 2.76
C ALA A 192 10.20 35.67 2.82
N SER A 193 9.07 36.36 2.60
CA SER A 193 8.97 37.81 2.83
C SER A 193 9.00 38.13 4.34
N ALA A 194 9.36 39.38 4.67
CA ALA A 194 9.46 39.83 6.08
C ALA A 194 8.11 39.74 6.83
N ASN A 195 6.98 39.90 6.14
CA ASN A 195 5.63 39.77 6.72
C ASN A 195 5.11 38.32 6.73
N GLY A 196 5.89 37.35 6.26
CA GLY A 196 5.55 35.94 6.19
C GLY A 196 4.43 35.58 5.21
N LYS A 197 3.94 36.51 4.39
CA LYS A 197 2.78 36.30 3.49
C LYS A 197 3.16 35.91 2.06
N THR A 198 4.46 35.84 1.78
CA THR A 198 4.98 35.41 0.47
C THR A 198 6.11 34.42 0.70
N LEU A 199 6.11 33.34 -0.07
CA LEU A 199 7.17 32.34 -0.11
C LEU A 199 7.55 32.07 -1.56
N ASP A 200 8.80 32.33 -1.91
CA ASP A 200 9.38 32.05 -3.21
C ASP A 200 10.25 30.79 -3.15
N VAL A 201 10.09 29.91 -4.13
CA VAL A 201 10.84 28.67 -4.29
C VAL A 201 11.48 28.65 -5.68
N VAL A 202 12.79 28.45 -5.74
CA VAL A 202 13.52 28.39 -7.01
C VAL A 202 14.47 27.21 -7.00
N GLN A 203 14.39 26.36 -8.01
CA GLN A 203 15.31 25.26 -8.23
C GLN A 203 16.71 25.77 -8.55
N LYS A 204 17.75 25.20 -7.92
CA LYS A 204 19.15 25.61 -8.09
C LYS A 204 19.84 24.99 -9.31
N LYS A 205 19.47 23.74 -9.65
CA LYS A 205 20.05 22.97 -10.77
C LYS A 205 19.05 21.96 -11.30
N PRO A 206 19.15 21.53 -12.56
CA PRO A 206 18.31 20.47 -13.11
C PRO A 206 18.36 19.19 -12.30
N THR A 207 17.22 18.48 -12.24
CA THR A 207 17.09 17.19 -11.56
C THR A 207 16.32 16.19 -12.41
N TYR A 208 16.73 14.93 -12.32
CA TYR A 208 16.01 13.82 -12.91
C TYR A 208 16.00 12.67 -11.91
N LEU A 209 14.81 12.37 -11.40
CA LEU A 209 14.59 11.26 -10.48
C LEU A 209 13.74 10.23 -11.22
N ASN A 210 14.37 9.20 -11.71
CA ASN A 210 13.70 8.04 -12.30
C ASN A 210 14.36 6.78 -11.74
N TYR A 211 13.64 6.10 -10.86
CA TYR A 211 14.06 4.85 -10.26
C TYR A 211 13.46 3.70 -11.07
N ILE A 212 14.28 3.06 -11.90
CA ILE A 212 13.87 1.89 -12.65
C ILE A 212 13.91 0.68 -11.70
N ASN A 213 12.84 -0.11 -11.71
CA ASN A 213 12.68 -1.35 -10.93
C ASN A 213 12.73 -1.18 -9.39
N GLU A 214 12.69 0.03 -8.88
CA GLU A 214 12.47 0.26 -7.46
C GLU A 214 10.97 0.28 -7.14
N SER A 215 10.55 -0.25 -5.99
CA SER A 215 9.16 -0.15 -5.58
C SER A 215 8.76 1.31 -5.40
N SER A 216 7.57 1.69 -5.85
CA SER A 216 7.05 3.06 -5.66
C SER A 216 7.02 3.46 -4.19
N SER A 217 6.83 2.49 -3.30
CA SER A 217 6.85 2.66 -1.85
C SER A 217 8.20 3.16 -1.33
N ALA A 218 9.29 2.53 -1.79
CA ALA A 218 10.64 2.90 -1.40
C ALA A 218 11.06 4.25 -2.00
N ALA A 219 10.63 4.54 -3.22
CA ALA A 219 10.90 5.81 -3.87
C ALA A 219 10.29 7.01 -3.14
N LEU A 220 9.12 6.86 -2.51
CA LEU A 220 8.42 7.92 -1.78
C LEU A 220 9.21 8.48 -0.59
N GLN A 221 10.05 7.68 0.06
CA GLN A 221 10.89 8.13 1.17
C GLN A 221 12.03 9.07 0.75
N ARG A 222 12.30 9.15 -0.56
CA ARG A 222 13.39 9.95 -1.15
C ARG A 222 12.91 11.14 -1.96
N ILE A 223 11.65 11.50 -1.80
CA ILE A 223 11.04 12.60 -2.55
C ILE A 223 11.40 13.94 -1.89
N PRO A 224 12.10 14.84 -2.61
CA PRO A 224 12.17 16.23 -2.20
C PRO A 224 10.77 16.82 -2.07
N ARG A 225 10.43 17.36 -0.91
CA ARG A 225 9.11 17.93 -0.66
C ARG A 225 9.14 19.22 0.12
N LEU A 226 8.21 20.10 -0.20
CA LEU A 226 7.91 21.32 0.53
C LEU A 226 6.40 21.34 0.81
N GLU A 227 6.04 21.59 2.05
CA GLU A 227 4.65 21.79 2.44
C GLU A 227 4.46 23.19 3.01
N VAL A 228 3.40 23.86 2.60
CA VAL A 228 3.00 25.18 3.05
C VAL A 228 1.60 25.14 3.63
N GLY A 229 1.35 25.90 4.68
CA GLY A 229 0.05 25.94 5.34
C GLY A 229 -0.12 27.16 6.23
N SER A 230 -1.29 27.31 6.85
CA SER A 230 -1.56 28.39 7.81
C SER A 230 -1.45 27.98 9.27
N ALA A 231 -1.32 26.66 9.56
CA ALA A 231 -1.17 26.13 10.91
C ALA A 231 -0.12 25.02 10.96
N LEU A 232 0.64 24.96 12.05
CA LEU A 232 1.58 23.87 12.35
C LEU A 232 0.99 22.87 13.34
N GLU A 233 0.05 23.32 14.16
CA GLU A 233 -0.55 22.51 15.22
C GLU A 233 -1.72 21.68 14.68
N ARG A 234 -1.75 20.39 14.98
CA ARG A 234 -2.80 19.47 14.49
C ARG A 234 -4.17 19.84 15.01
N GLN A 235 -4.27 20.26 16.27
CA GLN A 235 -5.53 20.70 16.85
C GLN A 235 -6.13 21.88 16.10
N ALA A 236 -5.32 22.84 15.65
CA ALA A 236 -5.80 24.00 14.89
C ALA A 236 -6.36 23.62 13.52
N TYR A 237 -5.92 22.49 12.95
CA TYR A 237 -6.39 22.00 11.67
C TYR A 237 -7.56 21.02 11.79
N PHE A 238 -7.49 20.09 12.74
CA PHE A 238 -8.43 18.97 12.85
C PHE A 238 -9.49 19.15 13.94
N GLY A 239 -9.40 20.19 14.78
CA GLY A 239 -10.32 20.38 15.91
C GLY A 239 -11.79 20.51 15.50
N ASP A 240 -12.09 21.26 14.42
CA ASP A 240 -13.47 21.44 13.93
C ASP A 240 -14.03 20.11 13.39
N PHE A 241 -13.21 19.28 12.75
CA PHE A 241 -13.60 17.92 12.35
C PHE A 241 -13.91 17.05 13.56
N ALA A 242 -13.02 17.06 14.56
CA ALA A 242 -13.17 16.29 15.79
C ALA A 242 -14.47 16.65 16.53
N GLN A 243 -14.78 17.93 16.65
CA GLN A 243 -16.04 18.39 17.24
C GLN A 243 -17.26 17.92 16.42
N ARG A 244 -17.19 17.97 15.08
CA ARG A 244 -18.28 17.49 14.22
C ARG A 244 -18.53 15.99 14.38
N TYR A 245 -17.48 15.18 14.47
CA TYR A 245 -17.59 13.74 14.76
C TYR A 245 -18.26 13.51 16.12
N ASN A 246 -17.86 14.24 17.16
CA ASN A 246 -18.48 14.11 18.48
C ASN A 246 -19.95 14.55 18.53
N GLN A 247 -20.35 15.54 17.74
CA GLN A 247 -21.77 15.89 17.58
C GLN A 247 -22.58 14.71 17.00
N ILE A 248 -22.03 14.00 15.99
CA ILE A 248 -22.69 12.84 15.38
C ILE A 248 -22.76 11.69 16.39
N LEU A 249 -21.66 11.44 17.14
CA LEU A 249 -21.59 10.40 18.19
C LEU A 249 -22.52 10.68 19.37
N GLY A 250 -22.92 11.92 19.59
CA GLY A 250 -23.89 12.31 20.62
C GLY A 250 -25.34 11.99 20.29
N ALA A 251 -25.63 11.57 19.05
CA ALA A 251 -26.97 11.18 18.64
C ALA A 251 -27.33 9.77 19.14
N ASN A 252 -28.65 9.48 19.24
CA ASN A 252 -29.12 8.13 19.55
C ASN A 252 -28.73 7.14 18.44
N LEU A 253 -28.43 5.90 18.82
CA LEU A 253 -28.25 4.82 17.85
C LEU A 253 -29.54 4.59 17.05
N PRO A 254 -29.44 4.38 15.74
CA PRO A 254 -30.57 3.97 14.92
C PRO A 254 -31.03 2.54 15.28
N ALA A 255 -32.22 2.15 14.85
CA ALA A 255 -32.93 0.99 15.38
C ALA A 255 -32.19 -0.34 15.20
N GLN A 256 -31.60 -0.59 14.01
CA GLN A 256 -30.87 -1.85 13.75
C GLN A 256 -29.58 -1.91 14.54
N ALA A 257 -28.82 -0.83 14.60
CA ALA A 257 -27.61 -0.74 15.39
C ALA A 257 -27.90 -0.93 16.89
N ALA A 258 -28.97 -0.33 17.41
CA ALA A 258 -29.41 -0.50 18.80
C ALA A 258 -29.83 -1.95 19.12
N ALA A 259 -30.52 -2.61 18.18
CA ALA A 259 -30.88 -4.03 18.30
C ALA A 259 -29.63 -4.95 18.32
N ALA A 260 -28.63 -4.67 17.47
CA ALA A 260 -27.37 -5.42 17.49
C ALA A 260 -26.62 -5.27 18.81
N VAL A 261 -26.55 -4.06 19.36
CA VAL A 261 -25.95 -3.81 20.69
C VAL A 261 -26.71 -4.58 21.79
N ALA A 262 -28.05 -4.54 21.75
CA ALA A 262 -28.86 -5.27 22.72
C ALA A 262 -28.66 -6.80 22.64
N ALA A 263 -28.55 -7.35 21.44
CA ALA A 263 -28.28 -8.79 21.22
C ALA A 263 -26.90 -9.20 21.74
N ALA A 264 -25.89 -8.33 21.64
CA ALA A 264 -24.53 -8.60 22.09
C ALA A 264 -24.31 -8.38 23.60
N ARG A 265 -25.28 -7.77 24.34
CA ARG A 265 -25.12 -7.27 25.72
C ARG A 265 -24.50 -8.27 26.70
N ASN A 266 -24.86 -9.55 26.59
CA ASN A 266 -24.43 -10.60 27.54
C ASN A 266 -23.15 -11.32 27.12
N LEU A 267 -22.53 -10.93 26.01
CA LEU A 267 -21.26 -11.48 25.53
C LEU A 267 -20.09 -10.84 26.28
N ALA A 268 -18.95 -11.54 26.32
CA ALA A 268 -17.70 -10.94 26.79
C ALA A 268 -17.28 -9.77 25.85
N PRO A 269 -16.52 -8.76 26.33
CA PRO A 269 -16.18 -7.57 25.54
C PRO A 269 -15.59 -7.88 24.16
N ALA A 270 -14.65 -8.83 24.06
CA ALA A 270 -14.09 -9.27 22.78
C ALA A 270 -15.16 -9.84 21.81
N GLN A 271 -16.07 -10.67 22.34
CA GLN A 271 -17.17 -11.24 21.56
C GLN A 271 -18.22 -10.20 21.16
N GLN A 272 -18.41 -9.14 21.98
CA GLN A 272 -19.25 -8.01 21.58
C GLN A 272 -18.66 -7.30 20.36
N VAL A 273 -17.34 -7.05 20.36
CA VAL A 273 -16.67 -6.45 19.20
C VAL A 273 -16.85 -7.32 17.96
N GLU A 274 -16.64 -8.65 18.06
CA GLU A 274 -16.85 -9.58 16.95
C GLU A 274 -18.28 -9.51 16.40
N ALA A 275 -19.29 -9.56 17.28
CA ALA A 275 -20.69 -9.50 16.90
C ALA A 275 -21.06 -8.17 16.20
N LEU A 276 -20.54 -7.03 16.70
CA LEU A 276 -20.80 -5.72 16.12
C LEU A 276 -20.07 -5.52 14.79
N MET A 277 -18.84 -6.01 14.65
CA MET A 277 -18.11 -6.04 13.38
C MET A 277 -18.83 -6.91 12.33
N GLN A 278 -19.30 -8.09 12.73
CA GLN A 278 -20.11 -8.97 11.89
C GLN A 278 -21.40 -8.28 11.45
N HIS A 279 -22.10 -7.61 12.36
CA HIS A 279 -23.32 -6.86 12.02
C HIS A 279 -23.06 -5.79 10.97
N ILE A 280 -21.97 -5.02 11.09
CA ILE A 280 -21.63 -4.01 10.07
C ILE A 280 -21.35 -4.67 8.72
N ASN A 281 -20.54 -5.74 8.69
CA ASN A 281 -20.26 -6.46 7.45
C ASN A 281 -21.52 -7.00 6.75
N ASP A 282 -22.51 -7.44 7.51
CA ASP A 282 -23.71 -8.07 6.97
C ASP A 282 -24.77 -7.08 6.50
N HIS A 283 -24.84 -5.89 7.09
CA HIS A 283 -25.93 -4.95 6.86
C HIS A 283 -25.51 -3.67 6.12
N TYR A 284 -24.21 -3.35 6.06
CA TYR A 284 -23.74 -2.11 5.42
C TYR A 284 -22.72 -2.41 4.33
N ARG A 285 -22.89 -1.78 3.17
CA ARG A 285 -21.94 -1.89 2.06
C ARG A 285 -20.88 -0.79 2.18
N TYR A 286 -19.63 -1.14 1.92
CA TYR A 286 -18.59 -0.14 1.75
C TYR A 286 -18.76 0.55 0.39
N LEU A 287 -19.27 1.78 0.43
CA LEU A 287 -19.55 2.59 -0.75
C LEU A 287 -19.41 4.08 -0.41
N GLY A 288 -18.59 4.81 -1.16
CA GLY A 288 -18.41 6.24 -0.96
C GLY A 288 -19.51 7.07 -1.62
N ASP A 289 -19.95 8.13 -0.94
CA ASP A 289 -20.77 9.18 -1.52
C ASP A 289 -20.11 10.54 -1.30
N TRP A 290 -19.40 11.01 -2.30
CA TRP A 290 -18.62 12.26 -2.28
C TRP A 290 -19.25 13.37 -3.12
N ARG A 291 -20.58 13.32 -3.33
CA ARG A 291 -21.31 14.33 -4.12
C ARG A 291 -21.42 15.67 -3.39
N ALA A 292 -21.56 15.66 -2.07
CA ALA A 292 -21.47 16.88 -1.27
C ALA A 292 -20.01 17.17 -0.88
N THR A 293 -19.63 18.44 -0.85
CA THR A 293 -18.23 18.88 -0.68
C THR A 293 -17.61 18.41 0.63
N GLU A 294 -18.37 18.40 1.73
CA GLU A 294 -17.92 17.97 3.04
C GLU A 294 -17.75 16.44 3.15
N ARG A 295 -18.39 15.68 2.24
CA ARG A 295 -18.36 14.20 2.29
C ARG A 295 -16.97 13.59 2.06
N GLY A 296 -16.00 14.37 1.67
CA GLY A 296 -14.61 13.93 1.63
C GLY A 296 -13.99 13.67 3.02
N TYR A 297 -14.56 14.24 4.11
CA TYR A 297 -14.00 14.20 5.47
C TYR A 297 -15.03 14.19 6.60
N VAL A 298 -16.31 14.51 6.35
CA VAL A 298 -17.41 14.45 7.33
C VAL A 298 -18.28 13.23 7.07
N PRO A 299 -18.52 12.35 8.08
CA PRO A 299 -19.45 11.22 7.94
C PRO A 299 -20.90 11.67 7.80
N PHE A 300 -21.76 10.80 7.29
CA PHE A 300 -23.20 10.89 7.49
C PHE A 300 -23.54 10.86 8.98
N ASN A 301 -24.72 11.35 9.37
CA ASN A 301 -25.20 11.06 10.72
C ASN A 301 -25.62 9.58 10.84
N LEU A 302 -25.73 9.09 12.07
CA LEU A 302 -25.97 7.65 12.32
C LEU A 302 -27.27 7.15 11.66
N ALA A 303 -28.34 7.96 11.66
CA ALA A 303 -29.61 7.60 11.03
C ALA A 303 -29.51 7.52 9.50
N GLU A 304 -28.76 8.43 8.87
CA GLU A 304 -28.52 8.41 7.43
C GLU A 304 -27.72 7.17 7.01
N ILE A 305 -26.70 6.76 7.80
CA ILE A 305 -25.92 5.53 7.53
C ILE A 305 -26.84 4.31 7.49
N GLU A 306 -27.72 4.17 8.50
CA GLU A 306 -28.67 3.06 8.55
C GLU A 306 -29.71 3.13 7.43
N GLN A 307 -30.26 4.32 7.13
CA GLN A 307 -31.23 4.50 6.05
C GLN A 307 -30.65 4.16 4.68
N HIS A 308 -29.40 4.51 4.44
CA HIS A 308 -28.73 4.23 3.17
C HIS A 308 -28.29 2.76 3.05
N GLY A 309 -27.97 2.09 4.15
CA GLY A 309 -27.38 0.75 4.15
C GLY A 309 -25.97 0.71 3.55
N TYR A 310 -25.32 1.87 3.42
CA TYR A 310 -23.93 1.99 2.95
C TYR A 310 -23.23 3.19 3.59
N GLY A 311 -21.91 3.13 3.54
CA GLY A 311 -21.04 4.23 3.91
C GLY A 311 -19.59 3.94 3.54
N ASP A 312 -18.74 4.96 3.58
CA ASP A 312 -17.32 4.79 3.43
C ASP A 312 -16.61 4.63 4.80
N CYS A 313 -15.27 4.71 4.82
CA CYS A 313 -14.47 4.44 6.02
C CYS A 313 -14.92 5.26 7.24
N LYS A 314 -15.19 6.55 7.08
CA LYS A 314 -15.57 7.41 8.19
C LYS A 314 -17.01 7.16 8.69
N ASP A 315 -17.89 6.73 7.77
CA ASP A 315 -19.28 6.39 8.12
C ASP A 315 -19.34 5.09 8.93
N LEU A 316 -18.63 4.05 8.48
CA LEU A 316 -18.59 2.78 9.19
C LEU A 316 -17.80 2.88 10.51
N ALA A 317 -16.72 3.66 10.53
CA ALA A 317 -15.95 3.89 11.76
C ALA A 317 -16.76 4.63 12.83
N ILE A 318 -17.53 5.66 12.45
CA ILE A 318 -18.35 6.41 13.42
C ILE A 318 -19.52 5.56 13.92
N LEU A 319 -20.15 4.76 13.07
CA LEU A 319 -21.21 3.83 13.45
C LEU A 319 -20.69 2.79 14.45
N LEU A 320 -19.57 2.14 14.15
CA LEU A 320 -18.93 1.18 15.06
C LEU A 320 -18.56 1.83 16.40
N THR A 321 -17.99 3.04 16.35
CA THR A 321 -17.64 3.77 17.58
C THR A 321 -18.88 4.02 18.44
N ALA A 322 -20.01 4.42 17.85
CA ALA A 322 -21.25 4.64 18.56
C ALA A 322 -21.81 3.34 19.17
N MET A 323 -21.78 2.24 18.44
CA MET A 323 -22.22 0.92 18.92
C MET A 323 -21.36 0.40 20.07
N LEU A 324 -20.03 0.49 19.99
CA LEU A 324 -19.10 0.10 21.05
C LEU A 324 -19.31 0.94 22.31
N LYS A 325 -19.48 2.26 22.19
CA LYS A 325 -19.78 3.14 23.32
C LYS A 325 -21.10 2.77 23.99
N ALA A 326 -22.13 2.44 23.23
CA ALA A 326 -23.42 2.00 23.75
C ALA A 326 -23.33 0.61 24.44
N SER A 327 -22.36 -0.21 24.07
CA SER A 327 -22.03 -1.49 24.73
C SER A 327 -21.16 -1.31 25.99
N GLY A 328 -20.76 -0.08 26.34
CA GLY A 328 -19.89 0.22 27.48
C GLY A 328 -18.40 0.05 27.20
N ILE A 329 -18.02 -0.20 25.95
CA ILE A 329 -16.62 -0.30 25.51
C ILE A 329 -16.13 1.11 25.17
N LYS A 330 -15.00 1.53 25.76
CA LYS A 330 -14.38 2.82 25.42
C LYS A 330 -13.87 2.77 23.99
N ALA A 331 -14.43 3.62 23.14
CA ALA A 331 -14.09 3.67 21.73
C ALA A 331 -14.00 5.12 21.22
N GLU A 332 -13.08 5.37 20.30
CA GLU A 332 -12.75 6.67 19.72
C GLU A 332 -12.51 6.50 18.22
N THR A 333 -12.96 7.48 17.42
CA THR A 333 -12.61 7.50 15.99
C THR A 333 -11.16 7.92 15.80
N ALA A 334 -10.51 7.38 14.78
CA ALA A 334 -9.14 7.73 14.46
C ALA A 334 -8.94 7.85 12.94
N TRP A 335 -8.10 8.80 12.54
CA TRP A 335 -7.71 9.00 11.14
C TRP A 335 -6.29 8.50 10.92
N VAL A 336 -6.08 7.74 9.84
CA VAL A 336 -4.83 7.04 9.54
C VAL A 336 -4.47 7.14 8.06
N SER A 337 -3.17 7.08 7.74
CA SER A 337 -2.71 6.82 6.38
C SER A 337 -2.61 5.31 6.17
N ARG A 338 -3.59 4.75 5.43
CA ARG A 338 -3.69 3.33 5.09
C ARG A 338 -2.88 3.03 3.84
N GLY A 339 -2.26 1.85 3.76
CA GLY A 339 -1.56 1.34 2.59
C GLY A 339 -0.14 0.86 2.88
N ASP A 340 0.61 0.51 1.83
CA ASP A 340 1.97 -0.04 1.96
C ASP A 340 2.98 0.98 2.49
N VAL A 341 2.74 2.27 2.27
CA VAL A 341 3.64 3.35 2.67
C VAL A 341 3.03 4.19 3.77
N ALA A 342 3.74 4.30 4.89
CA ALA A 342 3.45 5.34 5.88
C ALA A 342 3.90 6.70 5.30
N PHE A 343 2.95 7.47 4.80
CA PHE A 343 3.20 8.83 4.40
C PHE A 343 2.67 9.77 5.48
N SER A 344 3.56 10.53 6.14
CA SER A 344 3.16 11.58 7.07
C SER A 344 3.40 12.94 6.44
N LEU A 345 2.43 13.85 6.57
CA LEU A 345 2.61 15.24 6.19
C LEU A 345 3.55 15.95 7.18
N LEU A 346 4.34 16.89 6.67
CA LEU A 346 5.20 17.78 7.47
C LEU A 346 4.39 18.87 8.18
N ILE A 347 3.25 19.23 7.61
CA ILE A 347 2.29 20.21 8.11
C ILE A 347 0.89 19.57 8.10
N PRO A 348 0.04 19.87 9.09
CA PRO A 348 -1.34 19.37 9.10
C PRO A 348 -2.12 19.76 7.84
N GLY A 349 -2.80 18.81 7.26
CA GLY A 349 -3.62 18.99 6.05
C GLY A 349 -4.62 17.86 5.87
N THR A 350 -5.65 18.05 5.06
CA THR A 350 -6.69 17.02 4.80
C THR A 350 -6.13 15.72 4.23
N ASN A 351 -4.94 15.77 3.60
CA ASN A 351 -4.28 14.59 3.04
C ASN A 351 -3.39 13.85 4.05
N ALA A 352 -3.39 14.24 5.33
CA ALA A 352 -2.65 13.54 6.40
C ALA A 352 -3.18 12.13 6.63
N ALA A 353 -4.46 11.90 6.32
CA ALA A 353 -5.12 10.61 6.42
C ALA A 353 -5.93 10.35 5.15
N ASN A 354 -5.94 9.11 4.71
CA ASN A 354 -6.79 8.64 3.62
C ASN A 354 -7.86 7.66 4.11
N HIS A 355 -7.88 7.37 5.40
CA HIS A 355 -8.74 6.35 5.99
C HIS A 355 -9.15 6.69 7.42
N ALA A 356 -10.30 6.15 7.86
CA ALA A 356 -10.81 6.28 9.22
C ALA A 356 -11.03 4.88 9.82
N ILE A 357 -10.60 4.73 11.07
CA ILE A 357 -10.66 3.49 11.87
C ILE A 357 -11.17 3.79 13.27
N VAL A 358 -11.29 2.76 14.10
CA VAL A 358 -11.72 2.88 15.49
C VAL A 358 -10.62 2.36 16.44
N ARG A 359 -10.31 3.17 17.43
CA ARG A 359 -9.53 2.76 18.59
C ARG A 359 -10.48 2.31 19.69
N ALA A 360 -10.35 1.07 20.16
CA ALA A 360 -11.19 0.54 21.24
C ALA A 360 -10.34 -0.04 22.37
N GLU A 361 -10.79 0.10 23.61
CA GLU A 361 -10.17 -0.56 24.77
C GLU A 361 -10.99 -1.82 25.13
N VAL A 362 -10.41 -2.99 24.82
CA VAL A 362 -11.06 -4.30 24.97
C VAL A 362 -10.23 -5.14 25.94
N ASP A 363 -10.82 -5.55 27.07
CA ASP A 363 -10.16 -6.36 28.09
C ASP A 363 -8.78 -5.82 28.53
N GLY A 364 -8.67 -4.48 28.64
CA GLY A 364 -7.45 -3.78 29.04
C GLY A 364 -6.39 -3.61 27.93
N GLN A 365 -6.70 -4.01 26.71
CA GLN A 365 -5.83 -3.85 25.55
C GLN A 365 -6.43 -2.88 24.53
N VAL A 366 -5.57 -2.17 23.79
CA VAL A 366 -5.99 -1.31 22.67
C VAL A 366 -6.11 -2.14 21.40
N TRP A 367 -7.31 -2.17 20.84
CA TRP A 367 -7.60 -2.75 19.53
C TRP A 367 -7.80 -1.64 18.49
N TRP A 368 -7.19 -1.82 17.31
CA TRP A 368 -7.37 -0.96 16.15
C TRP A 368 -8.30 -1.67 15.16
N LEU A 369 -9.55 -1.20 15.10
CA LEU A 369 -10.62 -1.85 14.36
C LEU A 369 -10.88 -1.10 13.05
N ASP A 370 -10.96 -1.84 11.96
CA ASP A 370 -11.30 -1.30 10.64
C ASP A 370 -12.55 -2.01 10.09
N PRO A 371 -13.74 -1.41 10.23
CA PRO A 371 -15.00 -2.02 9.80
C PRO A 371 -15.19 -2.06 8.28
N THR A 372 -14.24 -1.56 7.50
CA THR A 372 -14.31 -1.54 6.03
C THR A 372 -13.67 -2.77 5.40
N ASN A 373 -12.92 -3.56 6.17
CA ASN A 373 -12.23 -4.72 5.66
C ASN A 373 -13.21 -5.89 5.44
N PRO A 374 -12.98 -6.70 4.41
CA PRO A 374 -13.81 -7.89 4.13
C PRO A 374 -13.51 -9.05 5.09
N VAL A 375 -12.63 -8.87 6.06
CA VAL A 375 -12.23 -9.86 7.07
C VAL A 375 -11.90 -9.15 8.37
N PHE A 376 -12.21 -9.77 9.50
CA PHE A 376 -11.86 -9.30 10.84
C PHE A 376 -11.15 -10.40 11.63
N ALA A 377 -9.99 -10.07 12.20
CA ALA A 377 -9.23 -10.94 13.09
C ALA A 377 -9.18 -10.30 14.48
N PRO A 378 -9.89 -10.85 15.48
CA PRO A 378 -9.97 -10.28 16.81
C PRO A 378 -8.59 -10.09 17.47
N GLY A 379 -8.38 -8.93 18.08
CA GLY A 379 -7.13 -8.59 18.76
C GLY A 379 -5.93 -8.35 17.85
N GLN A 380 -6.11 -8.37 16.52
CA GLN A 380 -5.04 -8.12 15.55
C GLN A 380 -5.27 -6.79 14.85
N THR A 381 -4.17 -6.05 14.65
CA THR A 381 -4.17 -4.86 13.80
C THR A 381 -4.04 -5.26 12.35
N MET A 382 -4.91 -4.75 11.47
CA MET A 382 -4.85 -5.08 10.05
C MET A 382 -3.50 -4.67 9.44
N PRO A 383 -2.92 -5.49 8.56
CA PRO A 383 -1.54 -5.30 8.07
C PRO A 383 -1.26 -3.95 7.41
N ASP A 384 -2.25 -3.38 6.72
CA ASP A 384 -2.17 -2.13 5.98
C ASP A 384 -2.29 -0.87 6.85
N ILE A 385 -2.62 -1.03 8.14
CA ILE A 385 -2.64 0.04 9.14
C ILE A 385 -1.63 -0.18 10.28
N GLN A 386 -0.79 -1.21 10.22
CA GLN A 386 0.28 -1.41 11.21
C GLN A 386 1.40 -0.39 11.03
N ASP A 387 2.06 -0.02 12.15
CA ASP A 387 3.18 0.92 12.20
C ASP A 387 2.83 2.26 11.53
N ARG A 388 1.67 2.83 11.90
CA ARG A 388 1.16 4.10 11.38
C ARG A 388 0.93 5.11 12.48
N TRP A 389 1.27 6.36 12.20
CA TRP A 389 0.78 7.47 12.98
C TRP A 389 -0.72 7.63 12.74
N VAL A 390 -1.45 7.77 13.82
CA VAL A 390 -2.90 7.97 13.81
C VAL A 390 -3.27 9.21 14.60
N LEU A 391 -4.29 9.91 14.14
CA LEU A 391 -4.88 11.05 14.83
C LEU A 391 -6.17 10.56 15.50
N VAL A 392 -6.15 10.39 16.81
CA VAL A 392 -7.30 9.92 17.60
C VAL A 392 -8.10 11.12 18.07
N ASN A 393 -9.41 11.09 17.83
CA ASN A 393 -10.37 12.07 18.27
C ASN A 393 -11.01 11.64 19.59
N ASP A 394 -10.71 12.34 20.69
CA ASP A 394 -11.28 12.04 22.00
C ASP A 394 -12.70 12.64 22.20
N ALA A 395 -13.32 12.27 23.30
CA ALA A 395 -14.68 12.72 23.64
C ALA A 395 -14.79 14.26 23.87
N GLN A 396 -13.70 14.94 24.09
CA GLN A 396 -13.60 16.39 24.27
C GLN A 396 -13.33 17.15 22.95
N GLY A 397 -13.15 16.42 21.84
CA GLY A 397 -12.78 17.01 20.54
C GLY A 397 -11.31 17.42 20.47
N GLN A 398 -10.47 16.86 21.37
CA GLN A 398 -9.02 17.01 21.26
C GLN A 398 -8.47 15.92 20.35
N VAL A 399 -7.54 16.32 19.49
CA VAL A 399 -6.85 15.42 18.57
C VAL A 399 -5.47 15.10 19.14
N ARG A 400 -5.24 13.82 19.43
CA ARG A 400 -3.95 13.34 19.91
C ARG A 400 -3.32 12.38 18.91
N GLU A 401 -1.99 12.31 18.93
CA GLU A 401 -1.24 11.37 18.10
C GLU A 401 -0.97 10.09 18.88
N GLU A 402 -1.20 8.96 18.23
CA GLU A 402 -0.78 7.63 18.69
C GLU A 402 -0.10 6.90 17.52
N GLN A 403 0.41 5.71 17.79
CA GLN A 403 0.99 4.83 16.76
C GLN A 403 0.36 3.45 16.86
N THR A 404 -0.09 2.92 15.74
CA THR A 404 -0.53 1.52 15.67
C THR A 404 0.68 0.58 15.78
N PRO A 405 0.52 -0.58 16.41
CA PRO A 405 1.65 -1.50 16.62
C PRO A 405 2.12 -2.13 15.31
N LEU A 406 3.42 -2.46 15.26
CA LEU A 406 3.97 -3.41 14.30
C LEU A 406 3.97 -4.79 14.95
N GLU A 407 3.10 -5.66 14.49
CA GLU A 407 2.98 -7.01 15.03
C GLU A 407 4.11 -7.91 14.53
N ARG A 408 4.62 -8.78 15.42
CA ARG A 408 5.68 -9.76 15.13
C ARG A 408 5.21 -11.14 15.57
N PRO A 409 4.43 -11.84 14.74
CA PRO A 409 3.84 -13.11 15.10
C PRO A 409 4.90 -14.21 15.21
N GLU A 410 4.68 -15.16 16.14
CA GLU A 410 5.55 -16.33 16.29
C GLU A 410 5.51 -17.24 15.05
N THR A 411 4.33 -17.46 14.50
CA THR A 411 4.15 -18.27 13.28
C THR A 411 2.96 -17.73 12.50
N THR A 412 3.16 -17.39 11.23
CA THR A 412 2.10 -16.95 10.31
C THR A 412 1.63 -18.06 9.39
N LEU A 413 2.54 -18.94 9.00
CA LEU A 413 2.23 -20.09 8.14
C LEU A 413 3.03 -21.31 8.58
N ARG A 414 2.32 -22.41 8.85
CA ARG A 414 2.92 -23.73 9.05
C ARG A 414 2.57 -24.63 7.89
N LEU A 415 3.55 -25.35 7.37
CA LEU A 415 3.37 -26.38 6.34
C LEU A 415 3.97 -27.69 6.83
N ASP A 416 3.16 -28.74 6.87
CA ASP A 416 3.59 -30.11 7.02
C ASP A 416 3.36 -30.83 5.68
N LYS A 417 4.44 -31.12 4.91
CA LYS A 417 4.38 -31.72 3.57
C LYS A 417 5.04 -33.09 3.57
N LYS A 418 4.32 -34.10 3.10
CA LYS A 418 4.81 -35.47 2.92
C LYS A 418 4.78 -35.80 1.44
N VAL A 419 5.90 -36.27 0.89
CA VAL A 419 6.03 -36.65 -0.51
C VAL A 419 6.57 -38.10 -0.58
N HIS A 420 5.87 -38.91 -1.33
CA HIS A 420 6.35 -40.26 -1.65
C HIS A 420 6.68 -40.34 -3.15
N PHE A 421 7.94 -40.62 -3.47
CA PHE A 421 8.41 -40.75 -4.84
C PHE A 421 8.19 -42.17 -5.38
N ASP A 422 7.73 -42.25 -6.61
CA ASP A 422 7.64 -43.50 -7.35
C ASP A 422 8.97 -43.75 -8.11
N LYS A 423 9.09 -44.93 -8.78
CA LYS A 423 10.27 -45.29 -9.56
C LYS A 423 10.51 -44.42 -10.80
N GLN A 424 9.56 -43.59 -11.18
CA GLN A 424 9.61 -42.65 -12.30
C GLN A 424 9.99 -41.24 -11.87
N GLY A 425 10.09 -40.97 -10.55
CA GLY A 425 10.38 -39.67 -9.99
C GLY A 425 9.18 -38.79 -9.80
N ASN A 426 7.93 -39.31 -9.99
CA ASN A 426 6.74 -38.62 -9.63
C ASN A 426 6.51 -38.62 -8.11
N GLY A 427 5.79 -37.66 -7.59
CA GLY A 427 5.51 -37.50 -6.16
C GLY A 427 4.02 -37.58 -5.83
N ALA A 428 3.63 -38.50 -4.94
CA ALA A 428 2.34 -38.42 -4.26
C ALA A 428 2.49 -37.55 -3.00
N THR A 429 1.81 -36.42 -2.98
CA THR A 429 1.96 -35.38 -1.95
C THR A 429 0.72 -35.32 -1.05
N GLN A 430 0.94 -35.25 0.26
CA GLN A 430 -0.03 -34.87 1.26
C GLN A 430 0.53 -33.66 2.02
N ALA A 431 -0.29 -32.64 2.23
CA ALA A 431 0.12 -31.44 2.93
C ALA A 431 -0.98 -30.98 3.89
N THR A 432 -0.56 -30.50 5.04
CA THR A 432 -1.41 -29.76 5.99
C THR A 432 -0.81 -28.38 6.14
N ILE A 433 -1.61 -27.36 5.82
CA ILE A 433 -1.22 -25.96 5.92
C ILE A 433 -2.03 -25.32 7.03
N THR A 434 -1.37 -24.69 7.99
CA THR A 434 -2.04 -23.90 9.03
C THR A 434 -1.75 -22.44 8.79
N PHE A 435 -2.80 -21.65 8.61
CA PHE A 435 -2.76 -20.24 8.35
C PHE A 435 -3.06 -19.44 9.61
N SER A 436 -2.31 -18.37 9.81
CA SER A 436 -2.54 -17.37 10.86
C SER A 436 -2.20 -15.98 10.30
N ARG A 437 -2.69 -14.92 10.93
CA ARG A 437 -2.33 -13.55 10.60
C ARG A 437 -2.57 -13.19 9.12
N LEU A 438 -1.60 -12.50 8.50
CA LEU A 438 -1.72 -12.00 7.12
C LEU A 438 -2.07 -13.11 6.10
N PRO A 439 -1.41 -14.27 6.06
CA PRO A 439 -1.79 -15.35 5.13
C PRO A 439 -3.25 -15.82 5.29
N LEU A 440 -3.77 -15.91 6.53
CA LEU A 440 -5.17 -16.24 6.78
C LEU A 440 -6.12 -15.15 6.27
N MET A 441 -5.81 -13.89 6.54
CA MET A 441 -6.59 -12.76 6.05
C MET A 441 -6.64 -12.72 4.52
N GLN A 442 -5.49 -12.93 3.86
CA GLN A 442 -5.40 -12.97 2.39
C GLN A 442 -6.25 -14.10 1.80
N MET A 443 -6.21 -15.28 2.40
CA MET A 443 -7.03 -16.42 1.98
C MET A 443 -8.53 -16.14 2.17
N SER A 444 -8.92 -15.54 3.31
CA SER A 444 -10.32 -15.16 3.55
C SER A 444 -10.82 -14.11 2.55
N VAL A 445 -10.00 -13.13 2.21
CA VAL A 445 -10.29 -12.14 1.16
C VAL A 445 -10.45 -12.82 -0.19
N ALA A 446 -9.57 -13.76 -0.55
CA ALA A 446 -9.65 -14.51 -1.79
C ALA A 446 -10.96 -15.33 -1.87
N ASP A 447 -11.33 -16.03 -0.79
CA ASP A 447 -12.60 -16.78 -0.71
C ASP A 447 -13.82 -15.89 -0.98
N ARG A 448 -13.82 -14.68 -0.44
CA ARG A 448 -14.93 -13.73 -0.61
C ARG A 448 -14.98 -13.09 -2.00
N GLN A 449 -13.83 -12.82 -2.59
CA GLN A 449 -13.74 -12.10 -3.88
C GLN A 449 -13.82 -13.03 -5.10
N GLN A 450 -13.23 -14.22 -5.01
CA GLN A 450 -13.06 -15.15 -6.13
C GLN A 450 -13.87 -16.45 -5.96
N GLY A 451 -14.31 -16.71 -4.73
CA GLY A 451 -14.95 -17.96 -4.33
C GLY A 451 -13.93 -19.04 -3.91
N THR A 452 -14.41 -19.98 -3.11
CA THR A 452 -13.58 -21.05 -2.53
C THR A 452 -12.91 -21.94 -3.57
N THR A 453 -13.60 -22.23 -4.68
CA THR A 453 -13.04 -23.06 -5.77
C THR A 453 -11.81 -22.42 -6.40
N ALA A 454 -11.85 -21.12 -6.70
CA ALA A 454 -10.70 -20.41 -7.27
C ALA A 454 -9.54 -20.31 -6.26
N THR A 455 -9.85 -20.08 -4.98
CA THR A 455 -8.85 -20.08 -3.91
C THR A 455 -8.18 -21.45 -3.79
N ASP A 456 -8.94 -22.53 -3.83
CA ASP A 456 -8.41 -23.91 -3.77
C ASP A 456 -7.51 -24.24 -4.97
N GLN A 457 -7.90 -23.79 -6.17
CA GLN A 457 -7.05 -23.92 -7.36
C GLN A 457 -5.73 -23.16 -7.22
N ASN A 458 -5.75 -21.96 -6.63
CA ASN A 458 -4.54 -21.19 -6.34
C ASN A 458 -3.65 -21.90 -5.31
N ILE A 459 -4.22 -22.50 -4.27
CA ILE A 459 -3.47 -23.29 -3.29
C ILE A 459 -2.79 -24.46 -4.00
N CYS A 460 -3.53 -25.21 -4.84
CA CYS A 460 -2.98 -26.30 -5.63
C CYS A 460 -1.80 -25.87 -6.51
N GLY A 461 -1.95 -24.75 -7.23
CA GLY A 461 -0.91 -24.23 -8.12
C GLY A 461 0.39 -23.83 -7.41
N ASN A 462 0.36 -23.60 -6.11
CA ASN A 462 1.54 -23.26 -5.33
C ASN A 462 2.40 -24.48 -4.93
N PHE A 463 1.96 -25.71 -5.20
CA PHE A 463 2.73 -26.90 -4.85
C PHE A 463 3.70 -27.39 -5.93
N GLY A 464 3.54 -26.97 -7.17
CA GLY A 464 4.39 -27.36 -8.29
C GLY A 464 3.80 -26.98 -9.65
N ASN A 465 4.59 -27.17 -10.71
CA ASN A 465 4.21 -26.78 -12.07
C ASN A 465 3.39 -27.85 -12.81
N GLU A 466 3.48 -29.11 -12.40
CA GLU A 466 2.83 -30.26 -13.06
C GLU A 466 1.98 -31.07 -12.07
N ILE A 467 1.16 -30.35 -11.32
CA ILE A 467 0.25 -30.93 -10.32
C ILE A 467 -1.00 -31.47 -11.00
N SER A 468 -1.38 -32.70 -10.68
CA SER A 468 -2.63 -33.33 -11.06
C SER A 468 -3.38 -33.86 -9.83
N ASP A 469 -4.68 -34.13 -10.02
CA ASP A 469 -5.56 -34.72 -9.00
C ASP A 469 -5.54 -33.98 -7.65
N CYS A 470 -5.33 -32.67 -7.68
CA CYS A 470 -5.30 -31.87 -6.46
C CYS A 470 -6.67 -31.80 -5.81
N LYS A 471 -6.73 -32.19 -4.55
CA LYS A 471 -7.93 -32.13 -3.70
C LYS A 471 -7.61 -31.33 -2.45
N ILE A 472 -8.41 -30.28 -2.23
CA ILE A 472 -8.36 -29.45 -1.04
C ILE A 472 -9.53 -29.84 -0.12
N THR A 473 -9.25 -29.98 1.16
CA THR A 473 -10.27 -30.24 2.19
C THR A 473 -10.15 -29.20 3.27
N ARG A 474 -11.14 -28.32 3.35
CA ARG A 474 -11.28 -27.25 4.32
C ARG A 474 -12.72 -26.75 4.40
N GLN A 475 -13.06 -25.98 5.42
CA GLN A 475 -14.29 -25.21 5.48
C GLN A 475 -14.06 -23.85 4.77
N PRO A 476 -15.10 -23.21 4.20
CA PRO A 476 -15.01 -21.81 3.79
C PRO A 476 -14.60 -20.91 4.97
N THR A 477 -13.82 -19.87 4.70
CA THR A 477 -13.48 -18.89 5.73
C THR A 477 -14.69 -18.00 6.05
N ALA A 478 -14.83 -17.64 7.34
CA ALA A 478 -15.84 -16.69 7.81
C ALA A 478 -15.34 -15.23 7.69
N PHE A 479 -16.20 -14.26 8.02
CA PHE A 479 -15.78 -12.86 8.16
C PHE A 479 -14.85 -12.70 9.37
N VAL A 480 -15.26 -13.24 10.53
CA VAL A 480 -14.40 -13.31 11.71
C VAL A 480 -13.50 -14.53 11.58
N VAL A 481 -12.19 -14.32 11.59
CA VAL A 481 -11.18 -15.37 11.46
C VAL A 481 -10.29 -15.43 12.70
N HIS A 482 -9.99 -16.65 13.12
CA HIS A 482 -9.09 -16.92 14.24
C HIS A 482 -7.85 -17.65 13.75
N ASP A 483 -6.69 -17.36 14.34
CA ASP A 483 -5.42 -18.02 14.00
C ASP A 483 -5.53 -19.56 14.13
N GLY A 484 -4.72 -20.25 13.32
CA GLY A 484 -4.70 -21.71 13.33
C GLY A 484 -5.68 -22.37 12.35
N TYR A 485 -6.19 -21.64 11.36
CA TYR A 485 -7.06 -22.20 10.33
C TYR A 485 -6.30 -23.22 9.47
N THR A 486 -6.88 -24.41 9.30
CA THR A 486 -6.18 -25.54 8.68
C THR A 486 -6.78 -25.92 7.33
N VAL A 487 -5.92 -26.15 6.35
CA VAL A 487 -6.21 -26.67 5.01
C VAL A 487 -5.45 -27.98 4.80
N ASN A 488 -6.13 -29.03 4.39
CA ASN A 488 -5.51 -30.29 3.98
C ASN A 488 -5.53 -30.40 2.45
N ALA A 489 -4.41 -30.80 1.86
CA ALA A 489 -4.24 -30.95 0.43
C ALA A 489 -3.66 -32.33 0.11
N SER A 490 -4.12 -32.93 -0.99
CA SER A 490 -3.51 -34.14 -1.58
C SER A 490 -3.42 -33.97 -3.08
N MET A 491 -2.30 -34.40 -3.69
CA MET A 491 -2.05 -34.23 -5.13
C MET A 491 -0.95 -35.14 -5.63
N ASN A 492 -0.88 -35.27 -6.96
CA ASN A 492 0.21 -35.93 -7.66
C ASN A 492 1.05 -34.86 -8.39
N ASP A 493 2.37 -34.96 -8.27
CA ASP A 493 3.34 -34.12 -8.99
C ASP A 493 4.10 -35.02 -9.96
N GLN A 494 3.93 -34.78 -11.27
CA GLN A 494 4.54 -35.61 -12.32
C GLN A 494 6.03 -35.36 -12.50
N ARG A 495 6.58 -34.32 -11.87
CA ARG A 495 8.01 -33.99 -11.85
C ARG A 495 8.48 -33.55 -10.47
N ALA A 496 8.13 -34.32 -9.46
CA ALA A 496 8.61 -34.07 -8.11
C ALA A 496 10.12 -34.21 -7.97
N LEU A 497 10.75 -35.04 -8.82
CA LEU A 497 12.20 -35.14 -8.97
C LEU A 497 12.58 -34.79 -10.40
N GLU A 498 13.64 -33.99 -10.55
CA GLU A 498 14.24 -33.72 -11.85
C GLU A 498 15.22 -34.82 -12.21
N LYS A 499 15.13 -35.36 -13.41
CA LYS A 499 16.07 -36.42 -13.90
C LYS A 499 17.32 -35.76 -14.45
N LEU A 500 18.48 -36.09 -13.85
CA LEU A 500 19.79 -35.62 -14.27
C LEU A 500 20.67 -36.84 -14.62
N ALA A 501 20.85 -37.14 -15.91
CA ALA A 501 21.54 -38.33 -16.40
C ALA A 501 20.92 -39.62 -15.84
N ASN A 502 21.62 -40.36 -14.99
CA ASN A 502 21.17 -41.61 -14.38
C ASN A 502 20.58 -41.45 -12.99
N ASP A 503 20.63 -40.24 -12.43
CA ASP A 503 20.19 -39.92 -11.10
C ASP A 503 18.94 -39.00 -11.13
N TYR A 504 18.30 -38.86 -10.00
CA TYR A 504 17.24 -37.92 -9.78
C TYR A 504 17.67 -36.84 -8.78
N VAL A 505 17.19 -35.62 -8.93
CA VAL A 505 17.49 -34.51 -8.03
C VAL A 505 16.21 -33.95 -7.44
N TYR A 506 16.18 -33.85 -6.13
CA TYR A 506 15.18 -33.11 -5.39
C TYR A 506 15.69 -31.69 -5.07
N THR A 507 14.90 -30.70 -5.37
CA THR A 507 15.22 -29.31 -5.10
C THR A 507 14.05 -28.63 -4.40
N ASP A 508 14.31 -27.95 -3.29
CA ASP A 508 13.33 -27.05 -2.65
C ASP A 508 13.70 -25.59 -2.95
N GLU A 509 13.13 -25.07 -4.02
CA GLU A 509 13.36 -23.68 -4.43
C GLU A 509 12.68 -22.65 -3.52
N SER A 510 11.74 -23.05 -2.66
CA SER A 510 11.00 -22.14 -1.79
C SER A 510 11.89 -21.41 -0.79
N LEU A 511 12.92 -22.08 -0.27
CA LEU A 511 13.90 -21.50 0.65
C LEU A 511 14.99 -20.73 -0.08
N LYS A 512 15.55 -21.29 -1.17
CA LYS A 512 16.66 -20.70 -1.91
C LYS A 512 16.28 -19.43 -2.67
N GLY A 513 15.17 -19.43 -3.39
CA GLY A 513 14.74 -18.33 -4.24
C GLY A 513 14.58 -16.99 -3.50
N ARG A 514 14.29 -17.04 -2.21
CA ARG A 514 14.22 -15.83 -1.37
C ARG A 514 15.58 -15.11 -1.28
N TRP A 515 16.67 -15.85 -1.13
CA TRP A 515 18.01 -15.30 -0.97
C TRP A 515 18.60 -14.82 -2.30
N ASP A 516 18.31 -15.51 -3.38
CA ASP A 516 18.75 -15.14 -4.73
C ASP A 516 18.18 -13.77 -5.14
N GLY A 517 16.97 -13.44 -4.71
CA GLY A 517 16.38 -12.12 -4.88
C GLY A 517 17.22 -10.99 -4.29
N PHE A 518 17.76 -11.17 -3.09
CA PHE A 518 18.65 -10.18 -2.45
C PHE A 518 19.99 -10.03 -3.15
N ILE A 519 20.55 -11.12 -3.68
CA ILE A 519 21.82 -11.07 -4.44
C ILE A 519 21.63 -10.25 -5.71
N ASN A 520 20.53 -10.48 -6.43
CA ASN A 520 20.18 -9.70 -7.61
C ASN A 520 20.00 -8.22 -7.26
N TYR A 521 19.32 -7.92 -6.15
CA TYR A 521 19.16 -6.56 -5.65
C TYR A 521 20.52 -5.87 -5.42
N ARG A 522 21.46 -6.52 -4.72
CA ARG A 522 22.81 -5.98 -4.46
C ARG A 522 23.63 -5.75 -5.72
N ARG A 523 23.44 -6.57 -6.76
CA ARG A 523 24.18 -6.47 -8.05
C ARG A 523 23.73 -5.30 -8.92
N HIS A 524 22.55 -4.76 -8.68
CA HIS A 524 21.91 -3.79 -9.59
C HIS A 524 21.96 -2.35 -9.10
N ASP A 525 22.84 -2.00 -8.14
CA ASP A 525 23.06 -0.64 -7.62
C ASP A 525 21.75 0.10 -7.27
N GLN A 526 20.79 -0.62 -6.75
CA GLN A 526 19.52 -0.01 -6.29
C GLN A 526 19.81 0.96 -5.16
N GLN A 527 19.12 2.10 -5.18
CA GLN A 527 19.38 3.23 -4.29
C GLN A 527 18.35 3.36 -3.18
N ALA A 528 17.15 2.79 -3.36
CA ALA A 528 16.05 2.91 -2.42
C ALA A 528 16.08 1.80 -1.37
N ASP A 529 15.45 2.08 -0.23
CA ASP A 529 15.20 1.08 0.80
C ASP A 529 14.23 0.01 0.28
N LEU A 530 14.39 -1.24 0.71
CA LEU A 530 13.49 -2.33 0.35
C LEU A 530 12.31 -2.41 1.30
N TYR A 531 11.11 -2.38 0.74
CA TYR A 531 9.91 -2.74 1.47
C TYR A 531 9.70 -4.26 1.42
N LEU A 532 9.78 -4.92 2.57
CA LEU A 532 9.68 -6.38 2.71
C LEU A 532 8.28 -6.85 3.12
N GLY A 533 7.35 -5.92 3.37
CA GLY A 533 6.08 -6.24 3.99
C GLY A 533 6.17 -6.35 5.51
N ASN A 534 5.09 -6.78 6.14
CA ASN A 534 5.08 -6.95 7.60
C ASN A 534 5.96 -8.15 8.02
N PRO A 535 6.50 -8.15 9.25
CA PRO A 535 7.23 -9.30 9.79
C PRO A 535 6.38 -10.57 9.76
N GLU A 536 6.97 -11.67 9.32
CA GLU A 536 6.32 -12.97 9.21
C GLU A 536 7.27 -14.10 9.63
N THR A 537 6.69 -15.18 10.12
CA THR A 537 7.43 -16.41 10.47
C THR A 537 6.80 -17.62 9.79
N TYR A 538 7.63 -18.38 9.08
CA TYR A 538 7.27 -19.61 8.38
C TYR A 538 7.89 -20.81 9.09
N ASP A 539 7.08 -21.85 9.34
CA ASP A 539 7.49 -23.12 9.98
C ASP A 539 7.14 -24.28 9.02
N TYR A 540 8.13 -24.81 8.32
CA TYR A 540 7.93 -25.79 7.25
C TYR A 540 8.60 -27.10 7.57
N ARG A 541 7.84 -28.21 7.51
CA ARG A 541 8.29 -29.57 7.77
C ARG A 541 8.04 -30.45 6.58
N PHE A 542 9.06 -31.17 6.18
CA PHE A 542 9.04 -32.05 5.02
C PHE A 542 9.38 -33.47 5.43
N THR A 543 8.66 -34.43 4.84
CA THR A 543 8.97 -35.86 4.92
C THR A 543 8.99 -36.40 3.50
N LEU A 544 10.16 -36.78 3.02
CA LEU A 544 10.41 -37.34 1.70
C LEU A 544 10.68 -38.84 1.83
N THR A 545 9.98 -39.67 1.04
CA THR A 545 10.10 -41.13 1.07
C THR A 545 10.06 -41.69 -0.34
N GLY A 546 10.44 -42.98 -0.52
CA GLY A 546 10.42 -43.66 -1.82
C GLY A 546 11.73 -43.58 -2.57
N GLY A 547 12.80 -43.10 -1.94
CA GLY A 547 14.14 -43.05 -2.53
C GLY A 547 15.22 -42.88 -1.46
N GLN A 548 16.46 -43.27 -1.78
CA GLN A 548 17.61 -43.05 -0.92
C GLN A 548 18.24 -41.70 -1.19
N MET A 549 18.29 -40.84 -0.18
CA MET A 549 18.91 -39.51 -0.24
C MET A 549 20.41 -39.68 0.09
N GLU A 550 21.30 -39.13 -0.75
CA GLU A 550 22.73 -39.33 -0.57
C GLU A 550 23.34 -38.46 0.52
N LYS A 551 22.84 -37.23 0.69
CA LYS A 551 23.44 -36.27 1.62
C LYS A 551 22.69 -36.24 2.96
N ALA A 552 23.44 -36.06 4.04
CA ALA A 552 22.88 -35.66 5.31
C ALA A 552 22.55 -34.15 5.30
N ILE A 553 21.58 -33.72 6.07
CA ILE A 553 21.35 -32.32 6.39
C ILE A 553 21.96 -32.06 7.77
N PRO A 554 23.17 -31.49 7.86
CA PRO A 554 23.82 -31.24 9.14
C PRO A 554 23.08 -30.18 9.98
N GLY A 555 22.22 -29.44 9.33
CA GLY A 555 21.53 -28.33 9.94
C GLY A 555 22.33 -27.03 9.96
N CYS A 556 21.67 -25.93 10.22
CA CYS A 556 22.30 -24.63 10.34
C CYS A 556 21.42 -23.63 11.10
N GLN A 557 22.04 -22.59 11.60
CA GLN A 557 21.38 -21.46 12.23
C GLN A 557 21.97 -20.17 11.70
N VAL A 558 21.12 -19.31 11.13
CA VAL A 558 21.48 -17.94 10.76
C VAL A 558 20.76 -16.99 11.69
N ARG A 559 21.49 -16.04 12.27
CA ARG A 559 20.95 -15.02 13.17
C ARG A 559 21.42 -13.66 12.69
N SER A 560 20.47 -12.77 12.46
CA SER A 560 20.75 -11.41 12.02
C SER A 560 19.70 -10.42 12.54
N PRO A 561 19.93 -9.11 12.44
CA PRO A 561 18.91 -8.12 12.72
C PRO A 561 17.68 -8.21 11.78
N TRP A 562 17.83 -8.79 10.60
CA TRP A 562 16.84 -8.82 9.53
C TRP A 562 16.06 -10.12 9.45
N TYR A 563 16.77 -11.25 9.56
CA TYR A 563 16.22 -12.61 9.44
C TYR A 563 16.83 -13.56 10.45
N ASP A 564 16.02 -14.50 10.91
CA ASP A 564 16.49 -15.72 11.55
C ASP A 564 16.10 -16.92 10.67
N LEU A 565 17.03 -17.86 10.48
CA LEU A 565 16.79 -19.13 9.81
C LEU A 565 17.33 -20.27 10.67
N ASP A 566 16.49 -21.24 10.95
CA ASP A 566 16.85 -22.52 11.54
C ASP A 566 16.54 -23.61 10.51
N LEU A 567 17.48 -24.49 10.23
CA LEU A 567 17.29 -25.70 9.44
C LEU A 567 17.86 -26.88 10.21
N ASP A 568 17.08 -27.92 10.33
CA ASP A 568 17.53 -29.23 10.81
C ASP A 568 17.01 -30.34 9.90
N GLY A 569 17.65 -31.49 9.92
CA GLY A 569 17.22 -32.60 9.11
C GLY A 569 17.87 -33.91 9.53
N LYS A 570 17.22 -35.02 9.18
CA LYS A 570 17.74 -36.38 9.42
C LYS A 570 17.39 -37.30 8.28
N ARG A 571 18.33 -38.15 7.91
CA ARG A 571 18.05 -39.29 7.05
C ARG A 571 17.22 -40.33 7.80
N THR A 572 16.37 -41.01 7.07
CA THR A 572 15.64 -42.20 7.53
C THR A 572 15.98 -43.37 6.63
N ASP A 573 15.59 -44.57 7.00
CA ASP A 573 15.89 -45.79 6.22
C ASP A 573 15.32 -45.73 4.78
N ASN A 574 14.26 -44.93 4.56
CA ASN A 574 13.57 -44.83 3.28
C ASN A 574 13.34 -43.37 2.88
N GLY A 575 14.27 -42.46 3.21
CA GLY A 575 14.11 -41.07 2.81
C GLY A 575 14.81 -40.03 3.69
N LEU A 576 14.19 -38.85 3.77
CA LEU A 576 14.70 -37.68 4.47
C LEU A 576 13.56 -36.95 5.19
N GLN A 577 13.84 -36.46 6.37
CA GLN A 577 13.01 -35.48 7.06
C GLN A 577 13.81 -34.21 7.29
N TYR A 578 13.21 -33.06 7.00
CA TYR A 578 13.82 -31.78 7.35
C TYR A 578 12.75 -30.77 7.79
N HIS A 579 13.20 -29.83 8.58
CA HIS A 579 12.38 -28.77 9.12
C HIS A 579 13.15 -27.46 9.00
N TYR A 580 12.52 -26.41 8.51
CA TYR A 580 13.08 -25.08 8.63
C TYR A 580 12.07 -24.06 9.17
N ARG A 581 12.61 -23.15 9.96
CA ARG A 581 11.88 -21.99 10.46
C ARG A 581 12.58 -20.72 10.00
N LEU A 582 11.85 -19.89 9.28
CA LEU A 582 12.33 -18.62 8.74
C LEU A 582 11.51 -17.47 9.31
N SER A 583 12.16 -16.52 9.98
CA SER A 583 11.51 -15.33 10.55
C SER A 583 12.09 -14.07 9.91
N GLN A 584 11.23 -13.29 9.25
CA GLN A 584 11.50 -11.91 8.84
C GLN A 584 11.22 -10.99 10.02
N LYS A 585 12.18 -10.15 10.41
CA LYS A 585 12.09 -9.31 11.62
C LYS A 585 11.75 -7.85 11.33
N ILE A 586 11.95 -7.40 10.11
CA ILE A 586 11.86 -6.00 9.72
C ILE A 586 10.88 -5.81 8.58
N ARG A 587 10.31 -4.63 8.51
CA ARG A 587 9.40 -4.19 7.44
C ARG A 587 10.14 -3.48 6.32
N TRP A 588 11.10 -2.66 6.68
CA TRP A 588 11.95 -1.88 5.79
C TRP A 588 13.41 -2.29 5.97
N LEU A 589 14.07 -2.56 4.87
CA LEU A 589 15.51 -2.84 4.83
C LEU A 589 16.22 -1.64 4.21
N PRO A 590 16.94 -0.83 5.01
CA PRO A 590 17.65 0.34 4.51
C PRO A 590 18.68 -0.04 3.45
N HIS A 591 18.79 0.77 2.40
CA HIS A 591 19.75 0.54 1.31
C HIS A 591 21.19 0.37 1.84
N ALA A 592 21.59 1.21 2.80
CA ALA A 592 22.92 1.14 3.41
C ALA A 592 23.18 -0.23 4.08
N GLU A 593 22.15 -0.84 4.68
CA GLU A 593 22.27 -2.17 5.28
C GLU A 593 22.37 -3.25 4.21
N VAL A 594 21.56 -3.19 3.15
CA VAL A 594 21.66 -4.14 2.02
C VAL A 594 23.05 -4.13 1.41
N ALA A 595 23.66 -2.96 1.26
CA ALA A 595 25.00 -2.81 0.71
C ALA A 595 26.11 -3.26 1.68
N SER A 596 25.79 -3.45 2.98
CA SER A 596 26.79 -3.78 4.00
C SER A 596 27.40 -5.17 3.81
N GLU A 597 28.63 -5.35 4.30
CA GLU A 597 29.31 -6.65 4.35
C GLU A 597 28.56 -7.64 5.26
N ALA A 598 28.01 -7.15 6.38
CA ALA A 598 27.26 -7.97 7.33
C ALA A 598 26.00 -8.59 6.70
N PHE A 599 25.26 -7.81 5.90
CA PHE A 599 24.12 -8.32 5.16
C PHE A 599 24.54 -9.34 4.09
N GLY A 600 25.65 -9.05 3.37
CA GLY A 600 26.23 -9.98 2.41
C GLY A 600 26.58 -11.33 3.02
N LYS A 601 27.26 -11.31 4.16
CA LYS A 601 27.61 -12.51 4.90
C LYS A 601 26.38 -13.31 5.34
N MET A 602 25.34 -12.63 5.85
CA MET A 602 24.08 -13.28 6.21
C MET A 602 23.42 -13.97 5.00
N ILE A 603 23.42 -13.35 3.83
CA ILE A 603 22.88 -13.95 2.60
C ILE A 603 23.68 -15.19 2.19
N ASP A 604 25.02 -15.15 2.24
CA ASP A 604 25.87 -16.28 1.90
C ASP A 604 25.65 -17.45 2.86
N GLU A 605 25.56 -17.20 4.17
CA GLU A 605 25.24 -18.20 5.19
C GLU A 605 23.84 -18.80 4.97
N ALA A 606 22.82 -17.97 4.69
CA ALA A 606 21.46 -18.44 4.45
C ALA A 606 21.35 -19.28 3.16
N ARG A 607 22.10 -18.93 2.11
CA ARG A 607 22.17 -19.74 0.88
C ARG A 607 22.87 -21.07 1.11
N ALA A 608 24.01 -21.07 1.77
CA ALA A 608 24.71 -22.30 2.12
C ALA A 608 23.82 -23.22 2.98
N CYS A 609 23.01 -22.63 3.84
CA CYS A 609 21.99 -23.33 4.60
C CYS A 609 20.92 -23.96 3.67
N ALA A 610 20.36 -23.17 2.76
CA ALA A 610 19.33 -23.63 1.83
C ALA A 610 19.82 -24.72 0.85
N GLU A 611 21.10 -24.70 0.46
CA GLU A 611 21.70 -25.74 -0.41
C GLU A 611 21.72 -27.13 0.22
N GLN A 612 21.62 -27.25 1.55
CA GLN A 612 21.61 -28.55 2.24
C GLN A 612 20.36 -29.39 1.93
N VAL A 613 19.25 -28.78 1.52
CA VAL A 613 18.01 -29.50 1.18
C VAL A 613 17.99 -30.04 -0.25
N HIS A 614 18.99 -29.66 -1.09
CA HIS A 614 19.17 -30.24 -2.42
C HIS A 614 19.78 -31.63 -2.33
N GLN A 615 19.09 -32.62 -2.88
CA GLN A 615 19.43 -34.01 -2.71
C GLN A 615 19.57 -34.74 -4.06
N VAL A 616 20.59 -35.56 -4.21
CA VAL A 616 20.57 -36.62 -5.21
C VAL A 616 19.80 -37.80 -4.63
N VAL A 617 18.84 -38.30 -5.40
CA VAL A 617 17.91 -39.35 -4.98
C VAL A 617 18.13 -40.59 -5.85
N LYS A 618 18.38 -41.74 -5.23
CA LYS A 618 18.38 -43.05 -5.89
C LYS A 618 17.02 -43.73 -5.65
N LEU A 619 16.30 -43.96 -6.74
CA LEU A 619 15.00 -44.63 -6.74
C LEU A 619 15.13 -46.12 -6.88
#